data_ee66e59dfa4ce45456c61fea02545e24
#
_entry.id   ee66e59dfa4ce45456c61fea02545e24
#
_cell.length_a   1.000
_cell.length_b   1.000
_cell.length_c   1.000
_cell.angle_alpha   90.00
_cell.angle_beta   90.00
_cell.angle_gamma   90.00
#
_symmetry.space_group_name_H-M   'P 1'
#
loop_
_entity.id
_entity.type
_entity.pdbx_description
1 polymer ?
#
loop_
_entity_poly.entity_id
_entity_poly.type
_entity_poly.pdbx_seq_one_letter_code
_entity_poly.pdbx_strand_id
1 'polypeptide(L)'
;SETRQTMGWVIDQCLILLHPIMPFITEELWETLSQRNEMLVHCDWPEFDSALIDHAADLEMNWVVNLIESIRSARAQLRVPAGLKIPMIFLKMDSEAKQAWENNSEMIQKLARITELTSADDIPKGSIAISAKGASFALPLEDIIDVEQEKKRLSKSLDKLQKEISALKGRLQNSKFIESAPEE
;
A
#
# COMPACT_ATOMS: atom_id res chain seq x y z
N SER A 1 -6.46 -22.38 14.12
CA SER A 1 -7.29 -21.18 14.26
C SER A 1 -8.00 -20.92 12.94
N GLU A 2 -9.15 -20.28 12.98
CA GLU A 2 -9.97 -19.92 11.82
C GLU A 2 -9.17 -19.15 10.77
N THR A 3 -8.42 -18.12 11.18
CA THR A 3 -7.52 -17.35 10.29
C THR A 3 -6.58 -18.23 9.47
N ARG A 4 -6.06 -19.31 10.10
CA ARG A 4 -5.14 -20.23 9.44
C ARG A 4 -5.85 -21.09 8.40
N GLN A 5 -7.07 -21.49 8.68
CA GLN A 5 -7.91 -22.26 7.75
C GLN A 5 -8.32 -21.41 6.55
N THR A 6 -8.78 -20.17 6.81
CA THR A 6 -9.14 -19.21 5.76
C THR A 6 -7.94 -18.90 4.87
N MET A 7 -6.77 -18.63 5.46
CA MET A 7 -5.54 -18.40 4.70
C MET A 7 -5.16 -19.61 3.83
N GLY A 8 -5.23 -20.82 4.38
CA GLY A 8 -4.96 -22.04 3.63
C GLY A 8 -5.91 -22.21 2.44
N TRP A 9 -7.20 -21.98 2.67
CA TRP A 9 -8.21 -22.04 1.61
C TRP A 9 -7.94 -20.99 0.51
N VAL A 10 -7.64 -19.73 0.88
CA VAL A 10 -7.31 -18.67 -0.08
C VAL A 10 -6.07 -19.03 -0.91
N ILE A 11 -5.03 -19.55 -0.27
CA ILE A 11 -3.82 -19.99 -0.97
C ILE A 11 -4.16 -21.10 -1.97
N ASP A 12 -4.96 -22.10 -1.58
CA ASP A 12 -5.39 -23.18 -2.45
C ASP A 12 -6.10 -22.64 -3.70
N GLN A 13 -7.03 -21.69 -3.54
CA GLN A 13 -7.70 -21.04 -4.67
C GLN A 13 -6.71 -20.30 -5.59
N CYS A 14 -5.75 -19.58 -4.99
CA CYS A 14 -4.72 -18.89 -5.77
C CYS A 14 -3.85 -19.89 -6.58
N LEU A 15 -3.49 -21.02 -6.00
CA LEU A 15 -2.70 -22.06 -6.69
C LEU A 15 -3.46 -22.65 -7.86
N ILE A 16 -4.76 -22.97 -7.69
CA ILE A 16 -5.61 -23.48 -8.77
C ILE A 16 -5.70 -22.46 -9.92
N LEU A 17 -5.97 -21.19 -9.60
CA LEU A 17 -6.08 -20.11 -10.60
C LEU A 17 -4.77 -19.83 -11.34
N LEU A 18 -3.62 -19.99 -10.69
CA LEU A 18 -2.30 -19.78 -11.27
C LEU A 18 -1.76 -20.98 -12.03
N HIS A 19 -2.29 -22.18 -11.76
CA HIS A 19 -1.76 -23.44 -12.32
C HIS A 19 -1.64 -23.45 -13.85
N PRO A 20 -2.60 -22.95 -14.64
CA PRO A 20 -2.48 -22.92 -16.09
C PRO A 20 -1.31 -22.08 -16.62
N ILE A 21 -0.83 -21.12 -15.82
CA ILE A 21 0.26 -20.19 -16.19
C ILE A 21 1.60 -20.70 -15.67
N MET A 22 1.61 -21.24 -14.46
CA MET A 22 2.83 -21.67 -13.73
C MET A 22 2.68 -23.08 -13.16
N PRO A 23 2.51 -24.13 -14.00
CA PRO A 23 2.13 -25.48 -13.53
C PRO A 23 3.15 -26.11 -12.57
N PHE A 24 4.43 -25.95 -12.82
CA PHE A 24 5.45 -26.63 -12.02
C PHE A 24 5.57 -26.06 -10.60
N ILE A 25 5.60 -24.75 -10.46
CA ILE A 25 5.75 -24.12 -9.14
C ILE A 25 4.47 -24.26 -8.30
N THR A 26 3.30 -24.19 -8.93
CA THR A 26 2.04 -24.35 -8.22
C THR A 26 1.83 -25.78 -7.75
N GLU A 27 2.25 -26.78 -8.52
CA GLU A 27 2.22 -28.19 -8.10
C GLU A 27 3.14 -28.44 -6.90
N GLU A 28 4.36 -27.94 -6.96
CA GLU A 28 5.34 -28.07 -5.86
C GLU A 28 4.82 -27.40 -4.56
N LEU A 29 4.21 -26.23 -4.68
CA LEU A 29 3.62 -25.53 -3.53
C LEU A 29 2.39 -26.27 -3.00
N TRP A 30 1.58 -26.85 -3.88
CA TRP A 30 0.40 -27.63 -3.51
C TRP A 30 0.74 -28.82 -2.62
N GLU A 31 1.77 -29.58 -2.97
CA GLU A 31 2.26 -30.70 -2.18
C GLU A 31 2.96 -30.27 -0.88
N THR A 32 3.75 -29.18 -0.94
CA THR A 32 4.54 -28.70 0.20
C THR A 32 3.67 -28.09 1.31
N LEU A 33 2.61 -27.38 0.96
CA LEU A 33 1.78 -26.65 1.92
C LEU A 33 0.83 -27.52 2.73
N SER A 34 0.44 -28.70 2.21
CA SER A 34 -0.48 -29.59 2.90
C SER A 34 -0.37 -31.01 2.35
N GLN A 35 -0.79 -31.99 3.15
CA GLN A 35 -0.97 -33.33 2.63
C GLN A 35 -2.14 -33.37 1.64
N ARG A 36 -1.88 -33.83 0.43
CA ARG A 36 -2.84 -33.89 -0.67
C ARG A 36 -3.09 -35.34 -1.08
N ASN A 37 -4.30 -35.61 -1.53
CA ASN A 37 -4.67 -36.92 -2.06
C ASN A 37 -4.49 -37.02 -3.58
N GLU A 38 -4.41 -35.84 -4.25
CA GLU A 38 -4.30 -35.73 -5.69
C GLU A 38 -3.45 -34.53 -6.11
N MET A 39 -2.97 -34.57 -7.33
CA MET A 39 -2.21 -33.48 -7.94
C MET A 39 -3.13 -32.30 -8.25
N LEU A 40 -2.57 -31.10 -8.22
CA LEU A 40 -3.31 -29.86 -8.50
C LEU A 40 -3.95 -29.85 -9.89
N VAL A 41 -3.29 -30.46 -10.87
CA VAL A 41 -3.79 -30.57 -12.26
C VAL A 41 -5.13 -31.29 -12.38
N HIS A 42 -5.53 -32.09 -11.38
CA HIS A 42 -6.80 -32.81 -11.34
C HIS A 42 -7.90 -32.07 -10.56
N CYS A 43 -7.56 -30.94 -9.92
CA CYS A 43 -8.54 -30.17 -9.17
C CYS A 43 -9.49 -29.43 -10.10
N ASP A 44 -10.76 -29.36 -9.69
CA ASP A 44 -11.77 -28.58 -10.39
C ASP A 44 -11.46 -27.07 -10.35
N TRP A 45 -11.89 -26.37 -11.38
CA TRP A 45 -11.79 -24.91 -11.41
C TRP A 45 -12.67 -24.30 -10.33
N PRO A 46 -12.16 -23.29 -9.57
CA PRO A 46 -12.91 -22.77 -8.44
C PRO A 46 -14.16 -21.99 -8.87
N GLU A 47 -15.27 -22.33 -8.26
CA GLU A 47 -16.52 -21.60 -8.36
C GLU A 47 -16.82 -20.94 -7.01
N PHE A 48 -17.12 -19.64 -7.04
CA PHE A 48 -17.38 -18.86 -5.82
C PHE A 48 -18.83 -18.41 -5.76
N ASP A 49 -19.45 -18.65 -4.60
CA ASP A 49 -20.77 -18.09 -4.31
C ASP A 49 -20.66 -16.60 -4.00
N SER A 50 -21.63 -15.83 -4.50
CA SER A 50 -21.78 -14.41 -4.19
C SER A 50 -21.97 -14.13 -2.68
N ALA A 51 -22.38 -15.11 -1.90
CA ALA A 51 -22.44 -15.03 -0.43
C ALA A 51 -21.08 -14.82 0.25
N LEU A 52 -19.97 -15.09 -0.46
CA LEU A 52 -18.62 -14.80 0.04
C LEU A 52 -18.23 -13.33 -0.09
N ILE A 53 -19.00 -12.54 -0.81
CA ILE A 53 -18.71 -11.12 -1.03
C ILE A 53 -19.34 -10.31 0.12
N ASP A 54 -18.49 -9.77 1.00
CA ASP A 54 -18.88 -8.83 2.04
C ASP A 54 -18.37 -7.42 1.66
N HIS A 55 -19.27 -6.60 1.13
CA HIS A 55 -18.93 -5.24 0.71
C HIS A 55 -18.49 -4.33 1.87
N ALA A 56 -18.97 -4.56 3.08
CA ALA A 56 -18.57 -3.77 4.23
C ALA A 56 -17.14 -4.12 4.65
N ALA A 57 -16.82 -5.41 4.70
CA ALA A 57 -15.46 -5.88 4.95
C ALA A 57 -14.49 -5.43 3.85
N ASP A 58 -14.91 -5.45 2.58
CA ASP A 58 -14.09 -4.97 1.46
C ASP A 58 -13.76 -3.48 1.60
N LEU A 59 -14.73 -2.64 1.91
CA LEU A 59 -14.51 -1.20 2.12
C LEU A 59 -13.57 -0.94 3.31
N GLU A 60 -13.77 -1.64 4.43
CA GLU A 60 -12.94 -1.53 5.62
C GLU A 60 -11.51 -1.97 5.33
N MET A 61 -11.32 -3.13 4.70
CA MET A 61 -9.98 -3.64 4.39
C MET A 61 -9.26 -2.81 3.34
N ASN A 62 -9.95 -2.29 2.33
CA ASN A 62 -9.38 -1.36 1.37
C ASN A 62 -8.90 -0.07 2.04
N TRP A 63 -9.65 0.44 3.02
CA TRP A 63 -9.21 1.59 3.82
C TRP A 63 -7.92 1.28 4.59
N VAL A 64 -7.85 0.11 5.24
CA VAL A 64 -6.67 -0.35 5.98
C VAL A 64 -5.45 -0.48 5.07
N VAL A 65 -5.61 -1.13 3.90
CA VAL A 65 -4.55 -1.30 2.92
C VAL A 65 -4.03 0.05 2.43
N ASN A 66 -4.93 0.95 2.02
CA ASN A 66 -4.58 2.29 1.54
C ASN A 66 -3.83 3.11 2.61
N LEU A 67 -4.25 3.02 3.88
CA LEU A 67 -3.55 3.69 4.98
C LEU A 67 -2.13 3.14 5.15
N ILE A 68 -1.99 1.81 5.20
CA ILE A 68 -0.67 1.18 5.35
C ILE A 68 0.25 1.54 4.18
N GLU A 69 -0.24 1.52 2.95
CA GLU A 69 0.51 1.90 1.76
C GLU A 69 0.93 3.36 1.78
N SER A 70 0.03 4.26 2.17
CA SER A 70 0.33 5.69 2.31
C SER A 70 1.43 5.94 3.34
N ILE A 71 1.37 5.28 4.50
CA ILE A 71 2.39 5.37 5.53
C ILE A 71 3.73 4.81 5.03
N ARG A 72 3.73 3.65 4.39
CA ARG A 72 4.94 3.03 3.84
C ARG A 72 5.56 3.88 2.73
N SER A 73 4.74 4.45 1.87
CA SER A 73 5.18 5.35 0.80
C SER A 73 5.86 6.61 1.37
N ALA A 74 5.23 7.25 2.35
CA ALA A 74 5.81 8.41 3.03
C ALA A 74 7.16 8.07 3.70
N ARG A 75 7.23 6.93 4.39
CA ARG A 75 8.47 6.44 5.01
C ARG A 75 9.58 6.19 3.99
N ALA A 76 9.24 5.59 2.85
CA ALA A 76 10.20 5.30 1.78
C ALA A 76 10.71 6.59 1.11
N GLN A 77 9.81 7.53 0.82
CA GLN A 77 10.16 8.82 0.23
C GLN A 77 11.15 9.59 1.10
N LEU A 78 11.00 9.51 2.42
CA LEU A 78 11.84 10.18 3.40
C LEU A 78 12.99 9.33 3.93
N ARG A 79 13.18 8.15 3.36
CA ARG A 79 14.26 7.24 3.73
C ARG A 79 14.29 6.86 5.22
N VAL A 80 13.11 6.81 5.86
CA VAL A 80 13.00 6.31 7.22
C VAL A 80 13.47 4.86 7.26
N PRO A 81 14.39 4.48 8.17
CA PRO A 81 14.86 3.10 8.25
C PRO A 81 13.71 2.10 8.40
N ALA A 82 13.74 1.01 7.62
CA ALA A 82 12.65 0.04 7.57
C ALA A 82 12.35 -0.62 8.92
N GLY A 83 13.37 -0.78 9.79
CA GLY A 83 13.22 -1.36 11.12
C GLY A 83 12.66 -0.41 12.19
N LEU A 84 12.70 0.90 11.95
CA LEU A 84 12.30 1.89 12.92
C LEU A 84 10.79 1.98 13.04
N LYS A 85 10.29 1.97 14.27
CA LYS A 85 8.89 2.27 14.56
C LYS A 85 8.76 3.76 14.89
N ILE A 86 7.69 4.39 14.41
CA ILE A 86 7.42 5.82 14.60
C ILE A 86 6.02 6.03 15.19
N PRO A 87 5.80 7.06 16.01
CA PRO A 87 4.46 7.42 16.44
C PRO A 87 3.65 7.97 15.25
N MET A 88 2.33 7.91 15.37
CA MET A 88 1.40 8.52 14.42
C MET A 88 0.39 9.36 15.19
N ILE A 89 0.01 10.48 14.62
CA ILE A 89 -0.94 11.43 15.21
C ILE A 89 -2.16 11.47 14.30
N PHE A 90 -3.35 11.30 14.85
CA PHE A 90 -4.56 11.59 14.09
C PHE A 90 -5.03 13.03 14.37
N LEU A 91 -5.42 13.71 13.30
CA LEU A 91 -5.91 15.08 13.35
C LEU A 91 -7.44 15.10 13.24
N LYS A 92 -7.94 14.28 12.33
CA LYS A 92 -9.38 14.15 12.08
C LYS A 92 -9.68 12.74 11.62
N MET A 93 -10.80 12.21 12.08
CA MET A 93 -11.25 10.87 11.74
C MET A 93 -12.79 10.84 11.80
N ASP A 94 -13.44 10.42 10.73
CA ASP A 94 -14.88 10.18 10.74
C ASP A 94 -15.23 8.85 11.42
N SER A 95 -16.52 8.53 11.52
CA SER A 95 -17.00 7.33 12.21
C SER A 95 -16.55 6.04 11.53
N GLU A 96 -16.52 6.01 10.20
CA GLU A 96 -16.12 4.83 9.42
C GLU A 96 -14.63 4.55 9.57
N ALA A 97 -13.80 5.58 9.42
CA ALA A 97 -12.35 5.49 9.60
C ALA A 97 -11.99 5.11 11.05
N LYS A 98 -12.74 5.64 12.04
CA LYS A 98 -12.54 5.28 13.44
C LYS A 98 -12.84 3.82 13.70
N GLN A 99 -13.95 3.30 13.17
CA GLN A 99 -14.30 1.89 13.30
C GLN A 99 -13.26 0.98 12.61
N ALA A 100 -12.86 1.32 11.39
CA ALA A 100 -11.83 0.58 10.67
C ALA A 100 -10.49 0.54 11.43
N TRP A 101 -10.11 1.65 12.06
CA TRP A 101 -8.93 1.71 12.93
C TRP A 101 -9.09 0.84 14.17
N GLU A 102 -10.20 0.95 14.90
CA GLU A 102 -10.45 0.18 16.13
C GLU A 102 -10.42 -1.32 15.89
N ASN A 103 -11.01 -1.78 14.78
CA ASN A 103 -11.04 -3.19 14.41
C ASN A 103 -9.67 -3.74 13.98
N ASN A 104 -8.80 -2.89 13.40
CA ASN A 104 -7.57 -3.34 12.73
C ASN A 104 -6.29 -2.70 13.29
N SER A 105 -6.34 -2.04 14.45
CA SER A 105 -5.24 -1.23 15.00
C SER A 105 -3.94 -2.02 15.16
N GLU A 106 -3.99 -3.24 15.68
CA GLU A 106 -2.80 -4.08 15.88
C GLU A 106 -2.14 -4.44 14.54
N MET A 107 -2.94 -4.77 13.52
CA MET A 107 -2.46 -5.09 12.18
C MET A 107 -1.83 -3.86 11.52
N ILE A 108 -2.49 -2.70 11.60
CA ILE A 108 -1.98 -1.44 11.04
C ILE A 108 -0.66 -1.07 11.71
N GLN A 109 -0.60 -1.07 13.04
CA GLN A 109 0.61 -0.74 13.81
C GLN A 109 1.77 -1.67 13.42
N LYS A 110 1.52 -2.97 13.34
CA LYS A 110 2.52 -3.96 12.98
C LYS A 110 3.03 -3.79 11.55
N LEU A 111 2.12 -3.65 10.59
CA LEU A 111 2.46 -3.61 9.16
C LEU A 111 2.99 -2.24 8.70
N ALA A 112 2.50 -1.14 9.28
CA ALA A 112 3.00 0.20 9.02
C ALA A 112 4.18 0.61 9.91
N ARG A 113 4.52 -0.23 10.91
CA ARG A 113 5.56 0.03 11.92
C ARG A 113 5.31 1.32 12.70
N ILE A 114 4.12 1.42 13.25
CA ILE A 114 3.68 2.49 14.15
C ILE A 114 3.84 2.02 15.59
N THR A 115 4.30 2.91 16.50
CA THR A 115 4.36 2.61 17.94
C THR A 115 3.03 2.83 18.62
N GLU A 116 2.46 4.02 18.40
CA GLU A 116 1.22 4.47 19.05
C GLU A 116 0.47 5.45 18.16
N LEU A 117 -0.80 5.61 18.41
CA LEU A 117 -1.65 6.63 17.82
C LEU A 117 -2.07 7.62 18.92
N THR A 118 -1.72 8.87 18.73
CA THR A 118 -2.13 9.99 19.61
C THR A 118 -3.01 10.97 18.83
N SER A 119 -3.67 11.89 19.53
CA SER A 119 -4.47 12.94 18.89
C SER A 119 -3.81 14.30 19.05
N ALA A 120 -3.96 15.16 18.04
CA ALA A 120 -3.63 16.57 18.12
C ALA A 120 -4.63 17.38 17.27
N ASP A 121 -4.78 18.64 17.62
CA ASP A 121 -5.67 19.56 16.89
C ASP A 121 -5.01 20.08 15.59
N ASP A 122 -3.68 20.22 15.60
CA ASP A 122 -2.88 20.73 14.49
C ASP A 122 -1.70 19.79 14.15
N ILE A 123 -1.19 19.93 12.93
CA ILE A 123 0.00 19.20 12.47
C ILE A 123 1.23 19.73 13.20
N PRO A 124 1.92 18.92 14.02
CA PRO A 124 3.16 19.33 14.66
C PRO A 124 4.23 19.71 13.63
N LYS A 125 5.10 20.64 13.96
CA LYS A 125 6.26 20.99 13.14
C LYS A 125 7.12 19.74 12.91
N GLY A 126 7.71 19.63 11.73
CA GLY A 126 8.53 18.46 11.38
C GLY A 126 7.76 17.18 11.13
N SER A 127 6.43 17.26 11.01
CA SER A 127 5.56 16.12 10.68
C SER A 127 5.15 16.15 9.21
N ILE A 128 4.86 14.96 8.67
CA ILE A 128 4.27 14.79 7.35
C ILE A 128 2.81 14.42 7.47
N ALA A 129 1.96 15.15 6.72
CA ALA A 129 0.55 14.83 6.63
C ALA A 129 0.33 13.61 5.72
N ILE A 130 -0.52 12.69 6.18
CA ILE A 130 -1.03 11.56 5.43
C ILE A 130 -2.54 11.64 5.44
N SER A 131 -3.15 11.50 4.28
CA SER A 131 -4.60 11.48 4.15
C SER A 131 -5.06 10.08 3.73
N ALA A 132 -6.06 9.57 4.43
CA ALA A 132 -6.85 8.43 4.03
C ALA A 132 -8.31 8.86 3.92
N LYS A 133 -9.14 8.08 3.23
CA LYS A 133 -10.57 8.41 3.11
C LYS A 133 -11.19 8.60 4.50
N GLY A 134 -11.77 9.77 4.76
CA GLY A 134 -12.39 10.09 6.05
C GLY A 134 -11.43 10.38 7.20
N ALA A 135 -10.10 10.32 6.99
CA ALA A 135 -9.13 10.53 8.05
C ALA A 135 -7.90 11.33 7.58
N SER A 136 -7.31 12.07 8.51
CA SER A 136 -6.06 12.80 8.32
C SER A 136 -5.12 12.50 9.49
N PHE A 137 -3.88 12.16 9.15
CA PHE A 137 -2.85 11.78 10.10
C PHE A 137 -1.59 12.61 9.88
N ALA A 138 -0.72 12.64 10.89
CA ALA A 138 0.62 13.19 10.81
C ALA A 138 1.64 12.18 11.34
N LEU A 139 2.78 12.08 10.67
CA LEU A 139 3.94 11.34 11.13
C LEU A 139 4.99 12.33 11.60
N PRO A 140 5.28 12.44 12.90
CA PRO A 140 6.36 13.26 13.42
C PRO A 140 7.71 12.60 13.08
N LEU A 141 8.55 13.32 12.36
CA LEU A 141 9.83 12.81 11.85
C LEU A 141 11.01 13.72 12.19
N GLU A 142 10.78 14.80 12.95
CA GLU A 142 11.79 15.82 13.27
C GLU A 142 13.04 15.22 13.93
N ASP A 143 12.86 14.24 14.81
CA ASP A 143 13.95 13.55 15.50
C ASP A 143 14.55 12.37 14.72
N ILE A 144 13.97 12.03 13.56
CA ILE A 144 14.27 10.80 12.81
C ILE A 144 15.05 11.10 11.53
N ILE A 145 14.77 12.25 10.91
CA ILE A 145 15.38 12.68 9.67
C ILE A 145 16.00 14.07 9.82
N ASP A 146 17.10 14.31 9.11
CA ASP A 146 17.62 15.66 8.94
C ASP A 146 16.72 16.44 7.98
N VAL A 147 15.80 17.22 8.58
CA VAL A 147 14.79 17.99 7.83
C VAL A 147 15.44 18.98 6.86
N GLU A 148 16.57 19.59 7.23
CA GLU A 148 17.26 20.57 6.37
C GLU A 148 17.95 19.88 5.18
N GLN A 149 18.53 18.72 5.40
CA GLN A 149 19.11 17.92 4.32
C GLN A 149 18.04 17.44 3.35
N GLU A 150 16.91 17.00 3.88
CA GLU A 150 15.77 16.53 3.06
C GLU A 150 15.11 17.67 2.27
N LYS A 151 14.94 18.86 2.86
CA LYS A 151 14.49 20.04 2.14
C LYS A 151 15.40 20.38 0.96
N LYS A 152 16.73 20.35 1.17
CA LYS A 152 17.71 20.57 0.10
C LYS A 152 17.59 19.54 -1.01
N ARG A 153 17.38 18.28 -0.65
CA ARG A 153 17.19 17.19 -1.62
C ARG A 153 15.93 17.39 -2.45
N LEU A 154 14.80 17.69 -1.78
CA LEU A 154 13.50 17.91 -2.43
C LEU A 154 13.54 19.16 -3.33
N SER A 155 14.17 20.23 -2.90
CA SER A 155 14.36 21.45 -3.72
C SER A 155 15.13 21.14 -5.01
N LYS A 156 16.25 20.40 -4.92
CA LYS A 156 16.99 19.98 -6.11
C LYS A 156 16.18 19.10 -7.05
N SER A 157 15.37 18.19 -6.50
CA SER A 157 14.50 17.33 -7.29
C SER A 157 13.41 18.12 -8.00
N LEU A 158 12.83 19.11 -7.32
CA LEU A 158 11.82 20.01 -7.87
C LEU A 158 12.39 20.86 -9.02
N ASP A 159 13.57 21.44 -8.83
CA ASP A 159 14.26 22.19 -9.88
C ASP A 159 14.54 21.32 -11.12
N LYS A 160 14.95 20.06 -10.91
CA LYS A 160 15.18 19.11 -11.99
C LYS A 160 13.89 18.83 -12.77
N LEU A 161 12.83 18.49 -12.06
CA LEU A 161 11.50 18.21 -12.66
C LEU A 161 10.94 19.42 -13.39
N GLN A 162 11.10 20.62 -12.85
CA GLN A 162 10.68 21.87 -13.53
C GLN A 162 11.42 22.09 -14.84
N LYS A 163 12.75 21.82 -14.88
CA LYS A 163 13.55 21.89 -16.11
C LYS A 163 13.11 20.85 -17.14
N GLU A 164 12.83 19.61 -16.69
CA GLU A 164 12.32 18.54 -17.55
C GLU A 164 10.95 18.89 -18.14
N ILE A 165 10.02 19.40 -17.31
CA ILE A 165 8.70 19.87 -17.76
C ILE A 165 8.86 21.01 -18.79
N SER A 166 9.74 21.97 -18.53
CA SER A 166 9.97 23.08 -19.46
C SER A 166 10.55 22.60 -20.79
N ALA A 167 11.48 21.64 -20.75
CA ALA A 167 12.05 21.05 -21.94
C ALA A 167 11.00 20.26 -22.75
N LEU A 168 10.15 19.46 -22.07
CA LEU A 168 9.07 18.71 -22.72
C LEU A 168 8.02 19.64 -23.32
N LYS A 169 7.63 20.69 -22.61
CA LYS A 169 6.72 21.73 -23.14
C LYS A 169 7.32 22.41 -24.38
N GLY A 170 8.60 22.73 -24.35
CA GLY A 170 9.29 23.31 -25.53
C GLY A 170 9.30 22.36 -26.73
N ARG A 171 9.48 21.04 -26.50
CA ARG A 171 9.38 20.02 -27.58
C ARG A 171 7.96 19.93 -28.14
N LEU A 172 6.93 19.94 -27.28
CA LEU A 172 5.53 19.89 -27.69
C LEU A 172 5.07 21.17 -28.42
N GLN A 173 5.77 22.30 -28.29
CA GLN A 173 5.50 23.51 -29.05
C GLN A 173 6.17 23.52 -30.43
N ASN A 174 7.07 22.58 -30.69
CA ASN A 174 7.74 22.47 -31.98
C ASN A 174 6.90 21.62 -32.95
N SER A 175 6.28 22.26 -33.94
CA SER A 175 5.43 21.61 -34.93
C SER A 175 6.13 20.47 -35.67
N LYS A 176 7.41 20.62 -36.00
CA LYS A 176 8.20 19.55 -36.65
C LYS A 176 8.37 18.31 -35.79
N PHE A 177 8.42 18.47 -34.45
CA PHE A 177 8.51 17.35 -33.54
C PHE A 177 7.17 16.60 -33.45
N ILE A 178 6.05 17.32 -33.47
CA ILE A 178 4.71 16.74 -33.42
C ILE A 178 4.42 15.98 -34.72
N GLU A 179 4.76 16.56 -35.88
CA GLU A 179 4.57 15.95 -37.19
C GLU A 179 5.40 14.66 -37.42
N SER A 180 6.52 14.51 -36.68
CA SER A 180 7.37 13.31 -36.77
C SER A 180 7.03 12.23 -35.72
N ALA A 181 6.05 12.47 -34.84
CA ALA A 181 5.60 11.48 -33.88
C ALA A 181 4.81 10.36 -34.58
N PRO A 182 5.03 9.07 -34.23
CA PRO A 182 4.19 7.99 -34.75
C PRO A 182 2.74 8.22 -34.31
N GLU A 183 1.79 8.03 -35.24
CA GLU A 183 0.38 7.90 -34.91
C GLU A 183 0.20 6.54 -34.21
N GLU A 184 -0.33 6.53 -32.97
CA GLU A 184 -0.78 5.30 -32.30
C GLU A 184 -2.18 4.91 -32.76
#